data_dfeeffe22626acc177dbe60be0c458d5
#
_entry.id   dfeeffe22626acc177dbe60be0c458d5
#
_cell.length_a   1.000
_cell.length_b   1.000
_cell.length_c   1.000
_cell.angle_alpha   90.00
_cell.angle_beta   90.00
_cell.angle_gamma   90.00
#
_symmetry.space_group_name_H-M   'P 1'
#
loop_
_entity.id
_entity.type
_entity.pdbx_description
1 polymer ?
#
loop_
_entity_poly.entity_id
_entity_poly.type
_entity_poly.pdbx_seq_one_letter_code
_entity_poly.pdbx_strand_id
1 'polypeptide(L)'
;VVTKASVSVSAVSGDRSWHDSLGDGFPDSARLDSTPDRQNFTRWFAFLAETQYYAPSPRARAEVQDCAALIRFAYRNSLVAHSPAWRGDAELPFDPGFGDVAKFNYPYGSLGRALFRTRPGPADPADSEQGAFAEFADSATLLRYNTFPISRDLRAARPGDLLFFRQPAQREPFHTMLFVGNSYYQLQGSDWIVYHTGDLRGRRGEIREVRAAALLEHPDPRWRPLISNPNFLGVYRLEILR
;
A
#
# COMPACT_ATOMS: atom_id res chain seq x y z
N VAL A 1 14.80 35.14 -44.53
CA VAL A 1 14.83 35.29 -43.06
C VAL A 1 13.80 34.33 -42.50
N VAL A 2 14.26 33.20 -41.94
CA VAL A 2 13.39 32.20 -41.33
C VAL A 2 13.42 32.47 -39.84
N THR A 3 12.32 32.96 -39.31
CA THR A 3 12.13 33.19 -37.87
C THR A 3 11.87 31.85 -37.18
N LYS A 4 12.83 31.38 -36.36
CA LYS A 4 12.60 30.24 -35.47
C LYS A 4 11.64 30.64 -34.34
N ALA A 5 10.44 30.06 -34.33
CA ALA A 5 9.55 30.15 -33.19
C ALA A 5 10.12 29.27 -32.06
N SER A 6 10.52 29.87 -30.99
CA SER A 6 10.87 29.17 -29.73
C SER A 6 9.58 28.73 -29.07
N VAL A 7 9.30 27.43 -29.04
CA VAL A 7 8.27 26.86 -28.22
C VAL A 7 8.82 26.78 -26.80
N SER A 8 8.41 27.70 -25.95
CA SER A 8 8.62 27.59 -24.50
C SER A 8 7.71 26.49 -23.99
N VAL A 9 8.27 25.33 -23.71
CA VAL A 9 7.61 24.32 -22.88
C VAL A 9 7.59 24.88 -21.46
N SER A 10 6.45 25.43 -21.06
CA SER A 10 6.19 25.71 -19.66
C SER A 10 6.18 24.37 -18.93
N ALA A 11 7.27 24.06 -18.22
CA ALA A 11 7.28 23.00 -17.24
C ALA A 11 6.14 23.31 -16.26
N VAL A 12 5.09 22.50 -16.26
CA VAL A 12 4.11 22.48 -15.18
C VAL A 12 4.92 22.15 -13.94
N SER A 13 5.19 23.15 -13.13
CA SER A 13 5.78 22.98 -11.79
C SER A 13 4.71 22.31 -10.96
N GLY A 14 4.67 20.96 -11.01
CA GLY A 14 3.97 20.19 -10.02
C GLY A 14 4.45 20.65 -8.66
N ASP A 15 3.54 20.86 -7.74
CA ASP A 15 3.85 21.26 -6.38
C ASP A 15 4.88 20.31 -5.78
N ARG A 16 6.16 20.67 -5.85
CA ARG A 16 7.30 19.97 -5.26
C ARG A 16 7.57 20.46 -3.84
N SER A 17 6.54 20.99 -3.19
CA SER A 17 6.63 21.41 -1.80
C SER A 17 6.93 20.19 -0.94
N TRP A 18 8.08 20.19 -0.31
CA TRP A 18 8.49 19.25 0.72
C TRP A 18 7.99 19.69 2.11
N HIS A 19 6.98 20.57 2.13
CA HIS A 19 6.35 20.98 3.37
C HIS A 19 5.72 19.78 4.05
N ASP A 20 6.04 19.58 5.32
CA ASP A 20 5.54 18.50 6.18
C ASP A 20 4.79 19.17 7.34
N SER A 21 3.51 19.48 7.12
CA SER A 21 2.69 20.19 8.11
C SER A 21 2.45 19.37 9.38
N LEU A 22 2.60 18.05 9.32
CA LEU A 22 2.37 17.14 10.43
C LEU A 22 3.66 16.74 11.15
N GLY A 23 4.83 17.03 10.57
CA GLY A 23 6.14 16.66 11.14
C GLY A 23 6.38 15.14 11.23
N ASP A 24 5.68 14.37 10.42
CA ASP A 24 5.76 12.90 10.43
C ASP A 24 6.71 12.34 9.37
N GLY A 25 7.33 13.21 8.60
CA GLY A 25 8.30 12.86 7.57
C GLY A 25 7.69 12.56 6.21
N PHE A 26 6.37 12.69 6.07
CA PHE A 26 5.70 12.49 4.79
C PHE A 26 5.26 13.86 4.24
N PRO A 27 5.77 14.32 3.08
CA PRO A 27 5.45 15.66 2.58
C PRO A 27 3.97 15.78 2.21
N ASP A 28 3.37 16.94 2.44
CA ASP A 28 1.98 17.22 2.13
C ASP A 28 1.66 16.98 0.65
N SER A 29 2.61 17.29 -0.23
CA SER A 29 2.48 17.05 -1.67
C SER A 29 2.31 15.58 -2.05
N ALA A 30 2.74 14.64 -1.21
CA ALA A 30 2.63 13.20 -1.42
C ALA A 30 1.35 12.59 -0.82
N ARG A 31 0.49 13.40 -0.18
CA ARG A 31 -0.79 12.95 0.37
C ARG A 31 -1.92 13.16 -0.62
N LEU A 32 -2.99 12.39 -0.47
CA LEU A 32 -4.22 12.56 -1.25
C LEU A 32 -5.14 13.56 -0.54
N ASP A 33 -5.42 14.69 -1.20
CA ASP A 33 -6.18 15.80 -0.61
C ASP A 33 -7.69 15.65 -0.83
N SER A 34 -8.08 15.07 -1.97
CA SER A 34 -9.49 14.95 -2.35
C SER A 34 -10.12 13.65 -1.85
N THR A 35 -11.37 13.71 -1.45
CA THR A 35 -12.15 12.51 -1.09
C THR A 35 -12.26 11.51 -2.25
N PRO A 36 -12.49 11.91 -3.50
CA PRO A 36 -12.49 10.97 -4.64
C PRO A 36 -11.17 10.24 -4.79
N ASP A 37 -10.03 10.92 -4.70
CA ASP A 37 -8.70 10.28 -4.84
C ASP A 37 -8.43 9.29 -3.70
N ARG A 38 -8.77 9.65 -2.47
CA ARG A 38 -8.65 8.73 -1.32
C ARG A 38 -9.50 7.48 -1.52
N GLN A 39 -10.73 7.63 -2.01
CA GLN A 39 -11.63 6.51 -2.30
C GLN A 39 -11.12 5.65 -3.45
N ASN A 40 -10.68 6.26 -4.55
CA ASN A 40 -10.15 5.54 -5.71
C ASN A 40 -8.88 4.78 -5.34
N PHE A 41 -7.94 5.42 -4.64
CA PHE A 41 -6.74 4.75 -4.12
C PHE A 41 -7.10 3.55 -3.25
N THR A 42 -7.97 3.74 -2.26
CA THR A 42 -8.36 2.67 -1.32
C THR A 42 -9.00 1.49 -2.03
N ARG A 43 -9.90 1.75 -3.00
CA ARG A 43 -10.56 0.72 -3.80
C ARG A 43 -9.56 -0.06 -4.65
N TRP A 44 -8.71 0.64 -5.40
CA TRP A 44 -7.66 0.00 -6.19
C TRP A 44 -6.68 -0.78 -5.32
N PHE A 45 -6.26 -0.21 -4.20
CA PHE A 45 -5.31 -0.84 -3.28
C PHE A 45 -5.84 -2.17 -2.72
N ALA A 46 -7.08 -2.18 -2.23
CA ALA A 46 -7.71 -3.39 -1.72
C ALA A 46 -7.97 -4.41 -2.83
N PHE A 47 -8.53 -3.98 -3.97
CA PHE A 47 -8.80 -4.83 -5.12
C PHE A 47 -7.54 -5.49 -5.69
N LEU A 48 -6.47 -4.71 -5.92
CA LEU A 48 -5.23 -5.22 -6.49
C LEU A 48 -4.53 -6.20 -5.55
N ALA A 49 -4.57 -5.98 -4.25
CA ALA A 49 -4.03 -6.92 -3.28
C ALA A 49 -4.84 -8.22 -3.23
N GLU A 50 -6.18 -8.13 -3.22
CA GLU A 50 -7.06 -9.29 -3.23
C GLU A 50 -6.94 -10.08 -4.54
N THR A 51 -6.80 -9.40 -5.67
CA THR A 51 -6.58 -10.03 -6.99
C THR A 51 -5.38 -10.98 -6.97
N GLN A 52 -4.34 -10.71 -6.15
CA GLN A 52 -3.17 -11.58 -6.07
C GLN A 52 -3.49 -12.95 -5.46
N TYR A 53 -4.57 -13.08 -4.72
CA TYR A 53 -5.06 -14.38 -4.24
C TYR A 53 -5.81 -15.14 -5.35
N TYR A 54 -6.69 -14.47 -6.10
CA TYR A 54 -7.57 -15.11 -7.08
C TYR A 54 -6.93 -15.31 -8.46
N ALA A 55 -6.27 -14.27 -8.97
CA ALA A 55 -5.77 -14.22 -10.33
C ALA A 55 -4.45 -13.45 -10.44
N PRO A 56 -3.36 -13.93 -9.79
CA PRO A 56 -2.08 -13.24 -9.88
C PRO A 56 -1.47 -13.40 -11.28
N SER A 57 -1.11 -12.29 -11.93
CA SER A 57 -0.37 -12.33 -13.19
C SER A 57 1.05 -12.89 -12.99
N PRO A 58 1.74 -13.39 -14.05
CA PRO A 58 3.13 -13.85 -13.95
C PRO A 58 4.06 -12.80 -13.39
N ARG A 59 3.89 -11.52 -13.78
CA ARG A 59 4.67 -10.40 -13.26
C ARG A 59 4.43 -10.20 -11.76
N ALA A 60 3.16 -10.21 -11.34
CA ALA A 60 2.81 -10.07 -9.92
C ALA A 60 3.39 -11.22 -9.09
N ARG A 61 3.31 -12.45 -9.56
CA ARG A 61 3.92 -13.63 -8.89
C ARG A 61 5.44 -13.51 -8.74
N ALA A 62 6.11 -12.92 -9.70
CA ALA A 62 7.55 -12.69 -9.62
C ALA A 62 7.92 -11.61 -8.61
N GLU A 63 7.06 -10.62 -8.42
CA GLU A 63 7.30 -9.47 -7.55
C GLU A 63 6.83 -9.68 -6.12
N VAL A 64 5.66 -10.29 -5.92
CA VAL A 64 5.03 -10.47 -4.61
C VAL A 64 5.57 -11.73 -3.93
N GLN A 65 6.70 -11.59 -3.24
CA GLN A 65 7.40 -12.71 -2.58
C GLN A 65 7.28 -12.70 -1.05
N ASP A 66 6.75 -11.62 -0.48
CA ASP A 66 6.55 -11.45 0.96
C ASP A 66 5.35 -10.53 1.25
N CYS A 67 5.01 -10.36 2.54
CA CYS A 67 3.87 -9.55 2.96
C CYS A 67 4.05 -8.07 2.62
N ALA A 68 5.24 -7.51 2.73
CA ALA A 68 5.51 -6.12 2.38
C ALA A 68 5.50 -5.91 0.85
N ALA A 69 5.97 -6.91 0.08
CA ALA A 69 5.92 -6.88 -1.38
C ALA A 69 4.48 -6.80 -1.90
N LEU A 70 3.53 -7.52 -1.27
CA LEU A 70 2.11 -7.41 -1.58
C LEU A 70 1.60 -5.97 -1.40
N ILE A 71 1.96 -5.33 -0.30
CA ILE A 71 1.57 -3.95 0.00
C ILE A 71 2.20 -2.97 -1.00
N ARG A 72 3.51 -3.09 -1.26
CA ARG A 72 4.22 -2.23 -2.22
C ARG A 72 3.66 -2.38 -3.64
N PHE A 73 3.39 -3.61 -4.06
CA PHE A 73 2.78 -3.90 -5.35
C PHE A 73 1.42 -3.23 -5.50
N ALA A 74 0.51 -3.45 -4.55
CA ALA A 74 -0.83 -2.89 -4.58
C ALA A 74 -0.80 -1.35 -4.49
N TYR A 75 0.03 -0.78 -3.59
CA TYR A 75 0.18 0.67 -3.43
C TYR A 75 0.62 1.34 -4.74
N ARG A 76 1.72 0.88 -5.32
CA ARG A 76 2.26 1.43 -6.55
C ARG A 76 1.27 1.35 -7.70
N ASN A 77 0.65 0.19 -7.87
CA ASN A 77 -0.29 -0.03 -8.95
C ASN A 77 -1.63 0.71 -8.75
N SER A 78 -1.97 1.14 -7.54
CA SER A 78 -3.13 2.01 -7.28
C SER A 78 -2.93 3.46 -7.73
N LEU A 79 -1.69 3.87 -8.01
CA LEU A 79 -1.33 5.23 -8.41
C LEU A 79 -1.05 5.38 -9.90
N VAL A 80 -1.18 4.32 -10.71
CA VAL A 80 -1.03 4.40 -12.16
C VAL A 80 -2.35 4.85 -12.82
N ALA A 81 -2.27 5.31 -14.06
CA ALA A 81 -3.45 5.46 -14.90
C ALA A 81 -3.93 4.06 -15.38
N HIS A 82 -5.13 3.65 -14.97
CA HIS A 82 -5.68 2.33 -15.28
C HIS A 82 -6.33 2.29 -16.66
N SER A 83 -5.54 2.63 -17.70
CA SER A 83 -5.99 2.57 -19.09
C SER A 83 -6.36 1.13 -19.51
N PRO A 84 -7.14 0.94 -20.60
CA PRO A 84 -7.41 -0.40 -21.13
C PRO A 84 -6.13 -1.20 -21.45
N ALA A 85 -5.07 -0.53 -21.94
CA ALA A 85 -3.78 -1.15 -22.19
C ALA A 85 -3.14 -1.65 -20.87
N TRP A 86 -3.09 -0.79 -19.84
CA TRP A 86 -2.56 -1.20 -18.53
C TRP A 86 -3.34 -2.37 -17.93
N ARG A 87 -4.69 -2.36 -18.04
CA ARG A 87 -5.52 -3.46 -17.52
C ARG A 87 -5.22 -4.78 -18.22
N GLY A 88 -4.98 -4.74 -19.54
CA GLY A 88 -4.53 -5.89 -20.31
C GLY A 88 -3.16 -6.40 -19.87
N ASP A 89 -2.18 -5.50 -19.72
CA ASP A 89 -0.82 -5.84 -19.27
C ASP A 89 -0.79 -6.35 -17.82
N ALA A 90 -1.70 -5.87 -16.97
CA ALA A 90 -1.87 -6.34 -15.60
C ALA A 90 -2.63 -7.67 -15.52
N GLU A 91 -3.20 -8.14 -16.63
CA GLU A 91 -4.03 -9.36 -16.70
C GLU A 91 -5.18 -9.35 -15.67
N LEU A 92 -5.86 -8.20 -15.53
CA LEU A 92 -6.98 -8.11 -14.59
C LEU A 92 -8.12 -9.04 -15.03
N PRO A 93 -8.69 -9.83 -14.11
CA PRO A 93 -9.75 -10.78 -14.46
C PRO A 93 -11.07 -10.11 -14.88
N PHE A 94 -11.26 -8.87 -14.43
CA PHE A 94 -12.39 -8.01 -14.81
C PHE A 94 -12.07 -6.54 -14.54
N ASP A 95 -12.87 -5.64 -15.13
CA ASP A 95 -12.83 -4.21 -14.84
C ASP A 95 -13.70 -3.92 -13.59
N PRO A 96 -13.11 -3.44 -12.48
CA PRO A 96 -13.88 -3.12 -11.29
C PRO A 96 -14.69 -1.80 -11.42
N GLY A 97 -14.51 -1.04 -12.50
CA GLY A 97 -15.22 0.22 -12.76
C GLY A 97 -14.80 1.37 -11.84
N PHE A 98 -13.59 1.35 -11.27
CA PHE A 98 -13.11 2.44 -10.41
C PHE A 98 -12.49 3.56 -11.23
N GLY A 99 -12.61 4.80 -10.71
CA GLY A 99 -11.86 5.94 -11.22
C GLY A 99 -10.39 5.87 -10.85
N ASP A 100 -9.57 6.64 -11.57
CA ASP A 100 -8.15 6.82 -11.26
C ASP A 100 -7.95 7.81 -10.11
N VAL A 101 -6.77 7.77 -9.48
CA VAL A 101 -6.28 8.83 -8.61
C VAL A 101 -5.85 10.00 -9.46
N ALA A 102 -6.58 11.12 -9.40
CA ALA A 102 -6.33 12.27 -10.28
C ALA A 102 -5.02 12.99 -9.92
N LYS A 103 -4.67 13.05 -8.62
CA LYS A 103 -3.46 13.73 -8.14
C LYS A 103 -2.16 13.07 -8.61
N PHE A 104 -2.14 11.76 -8.80
CA PHE A 104 -0.92 11.00 -9.09
C PHE A 104 -1.09 10.09 -10.32
N ASN A 105 -0.01 10.01 -11.08
CA ASN A 105 0.17 8.99 -12.10
C ASN A 105 1.59 8.43 -11.96
N TYR A 106 1.73 7.33 -11.23
CA TYR A 106 3.03 6.70 -11.00
C TYR A 106 3.72 6.35 -12.33
N PRO A 107 5.02 6.63 -12.49
CA PRO A 107 5.99 7.16 -11.51
C PRO A 107 6.14 8.70 -11.53
N TYR A 108 5.20 9.45 -12.07
CA TYR A 108 5.32 10.89 -12.33
C TYR A 108 4.82 11.79 -11.19
N GLY A 109 4.57 11.23 -10.01
CA GLY A 109 4.20 11.98 -8.81
C GLY A 109 5.39 12.69 -8.15
N SER A 110 5.13 13.42 -7.03
CA SER A 110 6.13 14.19 -6.30
C SER A 110 7.32 13.36 -5.79
N LEU A 111 7.08 12.10 -5.43
CA LEU A 111 8.11 11.16 -4.96
C LEU A 111 8.72 10.30 -6.08
N GLY A 112 8.26 10.43 -7.33
CA GLY A 112 8.71 9.63 -8.44
C GLY A 112 8.48 8.13 -8.18
N ARG A 113 9.54 7.32 -8.33
CA ARG A 113 9.50 5.88 -8.04
C ARG A 113 9.64 5.55 -6.55
N ALA A 114 10.26 6.44 -5.78
CA ALA A 114 10.64 6.25 -4.39
C ALA A 114 9.47 6.57 -3.45
N LEU A 115 8.45 5.72 -3.41
CA LEU A 115 7.18 5.98 -2.73
C LEU A 115 7.23 5.83 -1.21
N PHE A 116 8.25 5.15 -0.68
CA PHE A 116 8.28 4.73 0.72
C PHE A 116 9.40 5.44 1.49
N ARG A 117 9.03 6.10 2.58
CA ARG A 117 9.99 6.69 3.51
C ARG A 117 10.76 5.61 4.25
N THR A 118 12.09 5.82 4.42
CA THR A 118 13.02 4.81 4.98
C THR A 118 13.68 5.25 6.27
N ARG A 119 13.57 6.52 6.68
CA ARG A 119 14.24 7.08 7.85
C ARG A 119 13.34 8.04 8.64
N PRO A 120 13.59 8.25 9.96
CA PRO A 120 12.84 9.20 10.78
C PRO A 120 13.17 10.67 10.44
N GLY A 121 12.41 11.58 11.03
CA GLY A 121 12.57 13.03 10.92
C GLY A 121 11.51 13.66 10.03
N PRO A 122 11.38 15.00 10.05
CA PRO A 122 10.47 15.73 9.16
C PRO A 122 10.91 15.58 7.70
N ALA A 123 10.00 15.78 6.76
CA ALA A 123 10.35 15.83 5.35
C ALA A 123 11.20 17.06 5.05
N ASP A 124 12.23 16.90 4.24
CA ASP A 124 13.16 17.95 3.83
C ASP A 124 13.38 17.88 2.31
N PRO A 125 13.53 19.01 1.60
CA PRO A 125 13.83 19.01 0.16
C PRO A 125 15.03 18.16 -0.24
N ALA A 126 16.04 18.03 0.63
CA ALA A 126 17.20 17.17 0.40
C ALA A 126 16.89 15.66 0.49
N ASP A 127 15.73 15.28 1.03
CA ASP A 127 15.34 13.87 1.19
C ASP A 127 15.26 13.13 -0.15
N SER A 128 14.88 13.81 -1.23
CA SER A 128 14.85 13.25 -2.58
C SER A 128 16.21 12.80 -3.07
N GLU A 129 17.28 13.56 -2.74
CA GLU A 129 18.66 13.28 -3.14
C GLU A 129 19.38 12.36 -2.15
N GLN A 130 19.00 12.42 -0.89
CA GLN A 130 19.65 11.69 0.20
C GLN A 130 19.05 10.28 0.44
N GLY A 131 18.15 9.82 -0.41
CA GLY A 131 17.56 8.47 -0.32
C GLY A 131 16.69 8.26 0.91
N ALA A 132 16.04 9.33 1.43
CA ALA A 132 15.06 9.21 2.51
C ALA A 132 13.78 8.52 2.07
N PHE A 133 13.55 8.45 0.75
CA PHE A 133 12.50 7.67 0.13
C PHE A 133 13.10 6.62 -0.79
N ALA A 134 12.45 5.46 -0.93
CA ALA A 134 12.88 4.34 -1.75
C ALA A 134 11.69 3.63 -2.43
N GLU A 135 11.99 2.81 -3.42
CA GLU A 135 11.01 1.88 -4.02
C GLU A 135 10.74 0.68 -3.10
N PHE A 136 11.68 0.36 -2.23
CA PHE A 136 11.61 -0.77 -1.30
C PHE A 136 11.33 -0.30 0.13
N ALA A 137 10.41 -1.03 0.80
CA ALA A 137 10.18 -0.95 2.24
C ALA A 137 9.78 -2.34 2.73
N ASP A 138 10.42 -2.84 3.79
CA ASP A 138 9.97 -4.01 4.50
C ASP A 138 8.80 -3.69 5.45
N SER A 139 8.22 -4.69 6.11
CA SER A 139 7.08 -4.48 7.02
C SER A 139 7.42 -3.58 8.20
N ALA A 140 8.67 -3.58 8.68
CA ALA A 140 9.10 -2.70 9.77
C ALA A 140 9.18 -1.24 9.32
N THR A 141 9.66 -1.00 8.11
CA THR A 141 9.76 0.32 7.48
C THR A 141 8.37 0.86 7.13
N LEU A 142 7.48 0.01 6.59
CA LEU A 142 6.08 0.38 6.36
C LEU A 142 5.41 0.83 7.66
N LEU A 143 5.53 0.03 8.73
CA LEU A 143 4.97 0.34 10.03
C LEU A 143 5.49 1.66 10.61
N ARG A 144 6.80 1.89 10.55
CA ARG A 144 7.45 2.99 11.27
C ARG A 144 7.33 4.35 10.58
N TYR A 145 7.33 4.36 9.25
CA TYR A 145 7.52 5.59 8.49
C TYR A 145 6.47 5.82 7.40
N ASN A 146 5.60 4.84 7.12
CA ASN A 146 4.65 4.93 6.01
C ASN A 146 3.20 4.73 6.45
N THR A 147 2.99 4.55 7.76
CA THR A 147 1.64 4.36 8.32
C THR A 147 1.51 5.07 9.66
N PHE A 148 0.28 5.41 10.02
CA PHE A 148 -0.08 5.94 11.33
C PHE A 148 -1.09 5.01 12.03
N PRO A 149 -1.06 4.94 13.38
CA PRO A 149 -1.94 4.06 14.13
C PRO A 149 -3.39 4.54 14.11
N ILE A 150 -4.32 3.60 13.95
CA ILE A 150 -5.76 3.82 14.05
C ILE A 150 -6.28 3.28 15.38
N SER A 151 -6.06 1.98 15.65
CA SER A 151 -6.60 1.30 16.84
C SER A 151 -5.91 -0.04 17.06
N ARG A 152 -6.02 -0.56 18.28
CA ARG A 152 -5.76 -1.99 18.55
C ARG A 152 -7.02 -2.86 18.50
N ASP A 153 -8.15 -2.26 18.20
CA ASP A 153 -9.41 -2.98 17.98
C ASP A 153 -9.64 -3.18 16.48
N LEU A 154 -9.69 -4.44 16.04
CA LEU A 154 -9.93 -4.78 14.63
C LEU A 154 -11.23 -4.17 14.09
N ARG A 155 -12.25 -3.94 14.93
CA ARG A 155 -13.51 -3.34 14.51
C ARG A 155 -13.38 -1.90 14.00
N ALA A 156 -12.27 -1.23 14.27
CA ALA A 156 -11.97 0.10 13.74
C ALA A 156 -11.38 0.07 12.33
N ALA A 157 -11.02 -1.11 11.81
CA ALA A 157 -10.43 -1.26 10.49
C ALA A 157 -11.42 -0.87 9.39
N ARG A 158 -10.88 -0.24 8.35
CA ARG A 158 -11.60 0.11 7.12
C ARG A 158 -10.85 -0.48 5.91
N PRO A 159 -11.51 -0.66 4.77
CA PRO A 159 -10.82 -1.11 3.56
C PRO A 159 -9.56 -0.28 3.28
N GLY A 160 -8.45 -0.96 3.00
CA GLY A 160 -7.14 -0.35 2.80
C GLY A 160 -6.30 -0.15 4.06
N ASP A 161 -6.83 -0.41 5.26
CA ASP A 161 -6.04 -0.41 6.49
C ASP A 161 -5.16 -1.66 6.56
N LEU A 162 -4.04 -1.53 7.27
CA LEU A 162 -3.06 -2.58 7.47
C LEU A 162 -3.08 -3.08 8.91
N LEU A 163 -3.05 -4.39 9.07
CA LEU A 163 -2.87 -5.05 10.37
C LEU A 163 -1.40 -5.39 10.51
N PHE A 164 -0.76 -4.94 11.58
CA PHE A 164 0.63 -5.28 11.87
C PHE A 164 0.76 -6.24 13.05
N PHE A 165 1.66 -7.21 12.86
CA PHE A 165 2.05 -8.17 13.88
C PHE A 165 3.57 -8.17 14.07
N ARG A 166 4.02 -8.51 15.28
CA ARG A 166 5.41 -8.74 15.59
C ARG A 166 5.60 -10.14 16.16
N GLN A 167 6.41 -10.96 15.50
CA GLN A 167 6.75 -12.32 15.88
C GLN A 167 8.24 -12.39 16.26
N PRO A 168 8.62 -12.08 17.51
CA PRO A 168 10.03 -11.91 17.89
C PRO A 168 10.92 -13.12 17.65
N ALA A 169 10.34 -14.32 17.59
CA ALA A 169 11.06 -15.57 17.34
C ALA A 169 11.36 -15.81 15.85
N GLN A 170 10.88 -14.98 14.95
CA GLN A 170 11.13 -15.10 13.51
C GLN A 170 12.29 -14.21 13.08
N ARG A 171 13.03 -14.63 12.05
CA ARG A 171 14.11 -13.84 11.46
C ARG A 171 13.62 -12.48 10.96
N GLU A 172 12.47 -12.49 10.28
CA GLU A 172 11.75 -11.29 9.87
C GLU A 172 10.54 -11.13 10.80
N PRO A 173 10.68 -10.36 11.89
CA PRO A 173 9.70 -10.38 12.96
C PRO A 173 8.43 -9.60 12.64
N PHE A 174 8.45 -8.67 11.69
CA PHE A 174 7.29 -7.85 11.36
C PHE A 174 6.51 -8.43 10.18
N HIS A 175 5.20 -8.50 10.35
CA HIS A 175 4.27 -8.94 9.32
C HIS A 175 3.15 -7.93 9.16
N THR A 176 2.69 -7.80 7.92
CA THR A 176 1.54 -6.97 7.58
C THR A 176 0.51 -7.76 6.81
N MET A 177 -0.77 -7.48 7.09
CA MET A 177 -1.93 -8.00 6.38
C MET A 177 -2.79 -6.82 5.95
N LEU A 178 -3.47 -6.91 4.81
CA LEU A 178 -4.35 -5.86 4.33
C LEU A 178 -5.81 -6.20 4.63
N PHE A 179 -6.52 -5.26 5.25
CA PHE A 179 -7.95 -5.35 5.46
C PHE A 179 -8.68 -4.92 4.18
N VAL A 180 -9.33 -5.88 3.52
CA VAL A 180 -10.08 -5.67 2.27
C VAL A 180 -11.47 -5.10 2.55
N GLY A 181 -12.06 -5.47 3.69
CA GLY A 181 -13.50 -5.27 3.94
C GLY A 181 -14.32 -6.24 3.10
N ASN A 182 -15.34 -5.75 2.39
CA ASN A 182 -16.09 -6.59 1.47
C ASN A 182 -15.21 -7.03 0.31
N SER A 183 -15.19 -8.33 0.04
CA SER A 183 -14.46 -8.91 -1.08
C SER A 183 -15.02 -8.42 -2.42
N TYR A 184 -14.13 -8.24 -3.39
CA TYR A 184 -14.50 -7.96 -4.79
C TYR A 184 -14.83 -9.25 -5.56
N TYR A 185 -14.53 -10.41 -4.99
CA TYR A 185 -14.68 -11.74 -5.59
C TYR A 185 -15.76 -12.58 -4.91
N GLN A 186 -16.04 -12.33 -3.63
CA GLN A 186 -16.99 -13.11 -2.83
C GLN A 186 -18.30 -12.35 -2.67
N LEU A 187 -19.41 -13.01 -2.99
CA LEU A 187 -20.75 -12.40 -2.91
C LEU A 187 -21.30 -12.27 -1.48
N GLN A 188 -20.68 -12.93 -0.51
CA GLN A 188 -21.14 -12.89 0.89
C GLN A 188 -20.53 -11.69 1.62
N GLY A 189 -21.39 -10.82 2.15
CA GLY A 189 -20.99 -9.69 3.00
C GLY A 189 -20.30 -10.17 4.27
N SER A 190 -18.98 -10.12 4.29
CA SER A 190 -18.12 -10.34 5.46
C SER A 190 -16.82 -9.60 5.22
N ASP A 191 -16.17 -9.20 6.31
CA ASP A 191 -14.86 -8.56 6.22
C ASP A 191 -13.78 -9.59 5.91
N TRP A 192 -12.97 -9.29 4.89
CA TRP A 192 -11.87 -10.12 4.41
C TRP A 192 -10.52 -9.45 4.64
N ILE A 193 -9.51 -10.30 4.79
CA ILE A 193 -8.13 -9.90 5.00
C ILE A 193 -7.27 -10.72 4.04
N VAL A 194 -6.38 -10.04 3.30
CA VAL A 194 -5.43 -10.69 2.40
C VAL A 194 -3.99 -10.46 2.89
N TYR A 195 -3.14 -11.47 2.78
CA TYR A 195 -1.75 -11.41 3.19
C TYR A 195 -0.89 -12.46 2.50
N HIS A 196 0.42 -12.24 2.48
CA HIS A 196 1.41 -13.25 2.07
C HIS A 196 2.03 -13.87 3.32
N THR A 197 2.13 -15.21 3.37
CA THR A 197 2.61 -15.92 4.57
C THR A 197 4.11 -15.73 4.82
N GLY A 198 4.86 -15.28 3.81
CA GLY A 198 6.32 -15.37 3.82
C GLY A 198 6.82 -16.81 3.70
N ASP A 199 8.11 -16.98 3.48
CA ASP A 199 8.73 -18.30 3.42
C ASP A 199 8.80 -18.94 4.81
N LEU A 200 8.30 -20.17 4.94
CA LEU A 200 8.26 -20.91 6.18
C LEU A 200 9.03 -22.23 6.04
N ARG A 201 10.12 -22.41 6.78
CA ARG A 201 10.86 -23.66 6.92
C ARG A 201 11.19 -24.36 5.59
N GLY A 202 11.66 -23.60 4.61
CA GLY A 202 12.02 -24.13 3.29
C GLY A 202 10.83 -24.35 2.34
N ARG A 203 9.62 -23.92 2.73
CA ARG A 203 8.46 -23.83 1.83
C ARG A 203 8.30 -22.41 1.37
N ARG A 204 8.10 -22.22 0.08
CA ARG A 204 7.77 -20.93 -0.49
C ARG A 204 6.46 -20.41 0.10
N GLY A 205 6.44 -19.13 0.45
CA GLY A 205 5.24 -18.48 0.93
C GLY A 205 4.13 -18.43 -0.12
N GLU A 206 2.92 -18.22 0.32
CA GLU A 206 1.73 -18.11 -0.51
C GLU A 206 0.86 -16.93 -0.07
N ILE A 207 0.05 -16.44 -0.99
CA ILE A 207 -0.98 -15.45 -0.66
C ILE A 207 -2.19 -16.18 -0.11
N ARG A 208 -2.74 -15.67 0.97
CA ARG A 208 -3.95 -16.16 1.61
C ARG A 208 -4.98 -15.07 1.75
N GLU A 209 -6.22 -15.48 1.65
CA GLU A 209 -7.37 -14.66 2.00
C GLU A 209 -8.16 -15.38 3.10
N VAL A 210 -8.55 -14.63 4.13
CA VAL A 210 -9.29 -15.16 5.27
C VAL A 210 -10.36 -14.17 5.71
N ARG A 211 -11.45 -14.68 6.28
CA ARG A 211 -12.44 -13.83 6.94
C ARG A 211 -11.82 -13.24 8.19
N ALA A 212 -12.11 -11.98 8.49
CA ALA A 212 -11.66 -11.31 9.72
C ALA A 212 -12.11 -12.10 10.97
N ALA A 213 -13.33 -12.63 10.97
CA ALA A 213 -13.84 -13.49 12.05
C ALA A 213 -12.99 -14.77 12.24
N ALA A 214 -12.59 -15.41 11.15
CA ALA A 214 -11.73 -16.60 11.22
C ALA A 214 -10.32 -16.28 11.74
N LEU A 215 -9.80 -15.08 11.44
CA LEU A 215 -8.50 -14.64 11.98
C LEU A 215 -8.56 -14.40 13.50
N LEU A 216 -9.69 -13.94 14.03
CA LEU A 216 -9.89 -13.82 15.49
C LEU A 216 -9.80 -15.18 16.21
N GLU A 217 -10.11 -16.28 15.51
CA GLU A 217 -10.06 -17.65 15.99
C GLU A 217 -8.86 -18.44 15.47
N HIS A 218 -7.86 -17.75 14.90
CA HIS A 218 -6.68 -18.41 14.32
C HIS A 218 -6.09 -19.44 15.30
N PRO A 219 -5.73 -20.67 14.87
CA PRO A 219 -5.26 -21.75 15.75
C PRO A 219 -4.02 -21.35 16.56
N ASP A 220 -3.09 -20.60 15.96
CA ASP A 220 -1.98 -19.99 16.69
C ASP A 220 -2.43 -18.62 17.24
N PRO A 221 -2.55 -18.45 18.56
CA PRO A 221 -3.05 -17.21 19.18
C PRO A 221 -2.16 -16.00 18.90
N ARG A 222 -0.90 -16.20 18.50
CA ARG A 222 0.01 -15.09 18.13
C ARG A 222 -0.45 -14.32 16.89
N TRP A 223 -1.32 -14.91 16.07
CA TRP A 223 -1.88 -14.30 14.87
C TRP A 223 -3.30 -13.76 15.05
N ARG A 224 -3.87 -13.85 16.25
CA ARG A 224 -5.18 -13.30 16.52
C ARG A 224 -5.12 -11.78 16.68
N PRO A 225 -5.87 -10.98 15.91
CA PRO A 225 -5.89 -9.52 16.03
C PRO A 225 -6.74 -9.07 17.24
N LEU A 226 -6.34 -9.49 18.44
CA LEU A 226 -6.98 -9.18 19.70
C LEU A 226 -6.18 -8.13 20.48
N ILE A 227 -6.86 -7.22 21.18
CA ILE A 227 -6.21 -6.20 22.02
C ILE A 227 -5.29 -6.84 23.08
N SER A 228 -5.68 -8.02 23.58
CA SER A 228 -4.91 -8.79 24.56
C SER A 228 -3.67 -9.50 23.99
N ASN A 229 -3.57 -9.63 22.65
CA ASN A 229 -2.43 -10.28 22.01
C ASN A 229 -1.24 -9.31 21.91
N PRO A 230 -0.12 -9.53 22.62
CA PRO A 230 1.04 -8.64 22.55
C PRO A 230 1.74 -8.65 21.20
N ASN A 231 1.51 -9.68 20.38
CA ASN A 231 2.07 -9.78 19.03
C ASN A 231 1.28 -8.93 18.02
N PHE A 232 0.01 -8.60 18.29
CA PHE A 232 -0.78 -7.72 17.45
C PHE A 232 -0.48 -6.26 17.80
N LEU A 233 0.16 -5.55 16.89
CA LEU A 233 0.54 -4.14 17.09
C LEU A 233 -0.66 -3.21 16.88
N GLY A 234 -1.61 -3.60 16.00
CA GLY A 234 -2.83 -2.84 15.76
C GLY A 234 -3.19 -2.71 14.28
N VAL A 235 -4.18 -1.87 14.05
CA VAL A 235 -4.67 -1.40 12.76
C VAL A 235 -4.00 -0.06 12.46
N TYR A 236 -3.46 0.08 11.27
CA TYR A 236 -2.72 1.26 10.81
C TYR A 236 -3.23 1.68 9.44
N ARG A 237 -3.10 2.95 9.12
CA ARG A 237 -3.45 3.50 7.80
C ARG A 237 -2.22 4.12 7.15
N LEU A 238 -2.16 4.01 5.82
CA LEU A 238 -1.08 4.57 5.02
C LEU A 238 -1.04 6.11 5.11
N GLU A 239 0.16 6.69 5.21
CA GLU A 239 0.37 8.14 5.31
C GLU A 239 -0.20 8.92 4.12
N ILE A 240 -0.24 8.34 2.94
CA ILE A 240 -0.87 8.93 1.76
C ILE A 240 -2.37 9.29 1.98
N LEU A 241 -3.04 8.63 2.93
CA LEU A 241 -4.45 8.81 3.27
C LEU A 241 -4.69 9.72 4.50
N ARG A 242 -3.64 10.26 5.11
CA ARG A 242 -3.73 11.09 6.32
C ARG A 242 -4.29 12.47 6.08
#